data_3235d6c8ec7ca238c06efc9ee84eb86d
#
_entry.id   3235d6c8ec7ca238c06efc9ee84eb86d
#
_cell.length_a   1.000
_cell.length_b   1.000
_cell.length_c   1.000
_cell.angle_alpha   90.00
_cell.angle_beta   90.00
_cell.angle_gamma   90.00
#
_symmetry.space_group_name_H-M   'P 1'
#
loop_
_entity.id
_entity.type
_entity.pdbx_description
1 polymer ?
#
loop_
_entity_poly.entity_id
_entity_poly.type
_entity_poly.pdbx_seq_one_letter_code
_entity_poly.pdbx_strand_id
1 'polypeptide(L)'
;GHGLGGVVLDGLGRPVSSGSFSADERGYRQLAEEIGDPSGSTAVGMEGTTSYGAGLCSYLMKTGYAVFEVLRPKREKRRVGEGKTDGIDAEHAARAVAAGKGIVPKSHNGWVEGLRALTVARSIHVNTMTSVSNAIGYLLVSAPERVRTKYRPLKGVGPDRKLGSCRPDAEDDVAGPLPASLKAPARTWLALDEEAGRLEGAKHRIIEAKAPTLLQVKGCGTVSAAELAIAAGDNPERIPSEARFASICGVFPIPASSGKTDRHRPNRGGNRQANKALHMIAVSRMSGDGRTPAYMAKRKSDGKTKREAMRCLKRFIAREVYSTLRHPMRLKYARGEELAAMRKSLGLTQQQIARELGVPNVRLSEIERDVCPREEIRREYDRYLNAKM
;
A
#
# COMPACT_ATOMS: atom_id res chain seq x y z
N GLY A 1 -22.73 10.19 17.94
CA GLY A 1 -21.94 9.15 18.58
C GLY A 1 -22.09 7.84 17.81
N HIS A 2 -20.98 7.23 17.42
CA HIS A 2 -21.02 5.93 16.79
C HIS A 2 -21.01 4.88 17.90
N GLY A 3 -22.07 4.05 18.01
CA GLY A 3 -22.12 2.91 18.91
C GLY A 3 -21.28 1.73 18.35
N LEU A 4 -20.84 0.86 19.26
CA LEU A 4 -20.19 -0.40 18.94
C LEU A 4 -21.22 -1.51 19.20
N GLY A 5 -21.53 -2.31 18.17
CA GLY A 5 -22.35 -3.52 18.36
C GLY A 5 -21.49 -4.67 18.90
N GLY A 6 -21.95 -5.34 19.95
CA GLY A 6 -21.32 -6.53 20.50
C GLY A 6 -22.31 -7.71 20.55
N VAL A 7 -21.81 -8.91 20.30
CA VAL A 7 -22.57 -10.18 20.45
C VAL A 7 -21.65 -11.20 21.10
N VAL A 8 -22.11 -11.84 22.16
CA VAL A 8 -21.41 -12.94 22.82
C VAL A 8 -22.05 -14.26 22.38
N LEU A 9 -21.22 -15.21 21.97
CA LEU A 9 -21.65 -16.58 21.60
C LEU A 9 -21.17 -17.59 22.64
N ASP A 10 -21.99 -18.61 22.91
CA ASP A 10 -21.55 -19.75 23.70
C ASP A 10 -20.63 -20.70 22.92
N GLY A 11 -20.09 -21.72 23.58
CA GLY A 11 -19.22 -22.73 22.96
C GLY A 11 -19.86 -23.53 21.81
N LEU A 12 -21.19 -23.46 21.66
CA LEU A 12 -21.94 -24.07 20.56
C LEU A 12 -22.27 -23.06 19.44
N GLY A 13 -21.82 -21.79 19.58
CA GLY A 13 -22.07 -20.73 18.62
C GLY A 13 -23.47 -20.12 18.67
N ARG A 14 -24.20 -20.26 19.79
CA ARG A 14 -25.51 -19.64 20.01
C ARG A 14 -25.33 -18.25 20.66
N PRO A 15 -26.06 -17.22 20.22
CA PRO A 15 -26.05 -15.93 20.89
C PRO A 15 -26.53 -16.03 22.34
N VAL A 16 -25.71 -15.58 23.28
CA VAL A 16 -26.00 -15.50 24.72
C VAL A 16 -26.41 -14.09 25.11
N SER A 17 -25.69 -13.11 24.58
CA SER A 17 -26.04 -11.71 24.80
C SER A 17 -25.70 -10.85 23.56
N SER A 18 -26.35 -9.68 23.49
CA SER A 18 -26.08 -8.68 22.45
C SER A 18 -26.35 -7.28 23.00
N GLY A 19 -25.49 -6.33 22.65
CA GLY A 19 -25.62 -4.96 23.13
C GLY A 19 -25.03 -3.93 22.17
N SER A 20 -25.31 -2.66 22.47
CA SER A 20 -24.69 -1.52 21.83
C SER A 20 -23.98 -0.67 22.90
N PHE A 21 -22.70 -0.38 22.65
CA PHE A 21 -21.81 0.27 23.59
C PHE A 21 -21.27 1.57 23.02
N SER A 22 -20.91 2.53 23.85
CA SER A 22 -20.26 3.76 23.38
C SER A 22 -18.82 3.47 22.91
N ALA A 23 -18.36 4.24 21.91
CA ALA A 23 -17.01 4.10 21.41
C ALA A 23 -16.00 4.93 22.24
N ASP A 24 -16.02 4.74 23.54
CA ASP A 24 -15.17 5.36 24.54
C ASP A 24 -14.75 4.36 25.62
N GLU A 25 -13.92 4.77 26.56
CA GLU A 25 -13.39 3.90 27.61
C GLU A 25 -14.47 3.28 28.49
N ARG A 26 -15.59 4.00 28.72
CA ARG A 26 -16.74 3.50 29.48
C ARG A 26 -17.42 2.34 28.73
N GLY A 27 -17.69 2.52 27.43
CA GLY A 27 -18.29 1.48 26.61
C GLY A 27 -17.36 0.28 26.41
N TYR A 28 -16.04 0.50 26.33
CA TYR A 28 -15.06 -0.60 26.26
C TYR A 28 -15.07 -1.46 27.53
N ARG A 29 -15.19 -0.82 28.71
CA ARG A 29 -15.28 -1.51 30.00
C ARG A 29 -16.56 -2.32 30.10
N GLN A 30 -17.70 -1.71 29.76
CA GLN A 30 -18.99 -2.40 29.76
C GLN A 30 -18.99 -3.63 28.82
N LEU A 31 -18.42 -3.49 27.63
CA LEU A 31 -18.30 -4.62 26.71
C LEU A 31 -17.35 -5.71 27.25
N ALA A 32 -16.27 -5.35 27.92
CA ALA A 32 -15.35 -6.30 28.54
C ALA A 32 -16.03 -7.05 29.70
N GLU A 33 -16.83 -6.38 30.51
CA GLU A 33 -17.66 -7.00 31.57
C GLU A 33 -18.67 -8.01 30.98
N GLU A 34 -19.30 -7.68 29.85
CA GLU A 34 -20.23 -8.55 29.13
C GLU A 34 -19.53 -9.79 28.53
N ILE A 35 -18.30 -9.63 28.03
CA ILE A 35 -17.50 -10.74 27.49
C ILE A 35 -17.06 -11.69 28.62
N GLY A 36 -16.78 -11.18 29.82
CA GLY A 36 -16.30 -11.95 30.97
C GLY A 36 -14.78 -12.09 31.06
N ASP A 37 -14.29 -13.00 31.89
CA ASP A 37 -12.87 -13.16 32.21
C ASP A 37 -12.02 -13.52 30.97
N PRO A 38 -10.96 -12.77 30.65
CA PRO A 38 -10.04 -13.09 29.56
C PRO A 38 -9.24 -14.38 29.75
N SER A 39 -9.12 -14.91 31.01
CA SER A 39 -8.43 -16.17 31.29
C SER A 39 -9.24 -17.42 30.83
N GLY A 40 -10.54 -17.27 30.60
CA GLY A 40 -11.35 -18.28 29.92
C GLY A 40 -10.98 -18.32 28.42
N SER A 41 -11.23 -19.40 27.73
CA SER A 41 -10.93 -19.58 26.29
C SER A 41 -11.67 -18.60 25.37
N THR A 42 -11.80 -17.35 25.79
CA THR A 42 -12.59 -16.31 25.12
C THR A 42 -11.78 -15.64 24.03
N ALA A 43 -12.18 -15.81 22.79
CA ALA A 43 -11.60 -15.12 21.64
C ALA A 43 -12.57 -14.05 21.12
N VAL A 44 -12.06 -12.84 20.88
CA VAL A 44 -12.85 -11.70 20.43
C VAL A 44 -12.63 -11.45 18.94
N GLY A 45 -13.68 -11.57 18.14
CA GLY A 45 -13.68 -11.25 16.72
C GLY A 45 -14.06 -9.79 16.50
N MET A 46 -13.23 -9.03 15.78
CA MET A 46 -13.50 -7.61 15.50
C MET A 46 -13.37 -7.28 14.02
N GLU A 47 -14.32 -6.51 13.48
CA GLU A 47 -14.16 -5.80 12.22
C GLU A 47 -13.58 -4.40 12.43
N GLY A 48 -12.84 -3.89 11.46
CA GLY A 48 -12.38 -2.51 11.47
C GLY A 48 -11.39 -2.16 12.59
N THR A 49 -10.56 -3.11 13.03
CA THR A 49 -9.53 -2.92 14.07
C THR A 49 -8.56 -1.77 13.77
N THR A 50 -8.47 -1.30 12.52
CA THR A 50 -7.59 -0.21 12.07
C THR A 50 -8.31 1.14 11.90
N SER A 51 -9.59 1.22 12.26
CA SER A 51 -10.42 2.42 12.11
C SER A 51 -11.24 2.67 13.39
N TYR A 52 -12.55 2.61 13.32
CA TYR A 52 -13.44 2.87 14.46
C TYR A 52 -13.26 1.88 15.63
N GLY A 53 -12.86 0.65 15.34
CA GLY A 53 -12.58 -0.36 16.36
C GLY A 53 -11.16 -0.32 16.96
N ALA A 54 -10.28 0.59 16.53
CA ALA A 54 -8.88 0.61 16.97
C ALA A 54 -8.73 0.83 18.49
N GLY A 55 -9.52 1.74 19.07
CA GLY A 55 -9.53 2.01 20.51
C GLY A 55 -9.95 0.78 21.32
N LEU A 56 -11.06 0.18 20.95
CA LEU A 56 -11.55 -1.07 21.60
C LEU A 56 -10.55 -2.22 21.44
N CYS A 57 -9.99 -2.41 20.25
CA CYS A 57 -8.98 -3.43 20.00
C CYS A 57 -7.77 -3.26 20.93
N SER A 58 -7.24 -2.04 21.03
CA SER A 58 -6.12 -1.72 21.93
C SER A 58 -6.47 -1.94 23.41
N TYR A 59 -7.67 -1.57 23.82
CA TYR A 59 -8.17 -1.78 25.19
C TYR A 59 -8.23 -3.27 25.53
N LEU A 60 -8.91 -4.07 24.70
CA LEU A 60 -9.07 -5.50 24.92
C LEU A 60 -7.75 -6.26 24.91
N MET A 61 -6.83 -5.91 24.01
CA MET A 61 -5.49 -6.51 24.00
C MET A 61 -4.69 -6.19 25.26
N LYS A 62 -4.77 -4.96 25.77
CA LYS A 62 -4.10 -4.55 27.02
C LYS A 62 -4.69 -5.22 28.26
N THR A 63 -5.97 -5.53 28.24
CA THR A 63 -6.67 -6.23 29.33
C THR A 63 -6.61 -7.75 29.23
N GLY A 64 -5.85 -8.29 28.25
CA GLY A 64 -5.50 -9.71 28.17
C GLY A 64 -6.42 -10.57 27.28
N TYR A 65 -7.38 -9.97 26.55
CA TYR A 65 -8.22 -10.72 25.62
C TYR A 65 -7.47 -11.14 24.36
N ALA A 66 -7.76 -12.34 23.86
CA ALA A 66 -7.30 -12.81 22.56
C ALA A 66 -8.16 -12.19 21.43
N VAL A 67 -7.70 -11.08 20.89
CA VAL A 67 -8.41 -10.34 19.83
C VAL A 67 -7.97 -10.79 18.45
N PHE A 68 -8.95 -10.96 17.55
CA PHE A 68 -8.72 -11.32 16.15
C PHE A 68 -9.44 -10.35 15.20
N GLU A 69 -8.72 -9.84 14.23
CA GLU A 69 -9.29 -9.07 13.12
C GLU A 69 -10.00 -10.02 12.14
N VAL A 70 -11.24 -9.72 11.82
CA VAL A 70 -12.01 -10.41 10.80
C VAL A 70 -12.07 -9.52 9.56
N LEU A 71 -11.55 -10.02 8.44
CA LEU A 71 -11.67 -9.35 7.16
C LEU A 71 -13.14 -9.38 6.74
N ARG A 72 -13.67 -8.21 6.33
CA ARG A 72 -15.07 -8.09 5.93
C ARG A 72 -15.47 -9.26 5.03
N PRO A 73 -16.48 -10.04 5.41
CA PRO A 73 -17.00 -11.10 4.57
C PRO A 73 -17.53 -10.47 3.27
N LYS A 74 -17.53 -11.24 2.18
CA LYS A 74 -18.30 -10.87 1.01
C LYS A 74 -19.73 -10.61 1.47
N ARG A 75 -20.40 -9.62 0.84
CA ARG A 75 -21.86 -9.56 0.88
C ARG A 75 -22.40 -10.92 0.45
N GLU A 76 -22.60 -11.80 1.41
CA GLU A 76 -23.47 -12.95 1.20
C GLU A 76 -24.84 -12.40 0.93
N LYS A 77 -25.57 -13.08 0.06
CA LYS A 77 -26.93 -12.68 -0.31
C LYS A 77 -27.67 -12.40 1.00
N ARG A 78 -27.96 -11.13 1.25
CA ARG A 78 -28.79 -10.73 2.38
C ARG A 78 -30.04 -11.62 2.32
N ARG A 79 -30.40 -12.25 3.43
CA ARG A 79 -31.73 -12.81 3.58
C ARG A 79 -32.71 -11.68 3.32
N VAL A 80 -33.64 -11.92 2.42
CA VAL A 80 -34.64 -10.93 2.04
C VAL A 80 -35.38 -10.52 3.31
N GLY A 81 -35.25 -9.25 3.72
CA GLY A 81 -35.90 -8.71 4.91
C GLY A 81 -34.99 -8.27 6.08
N GLU A 82 -33.70 -8.66 6.11
CA GLU A 82 -32.78 -8.22 7.18
C GLU A 82 -32.02 -6.96 6.76
N GLY A 83 -32.22 -5.86 7.51
CA GLY A 83 -31.45 -4.63 7.38
C GLY A 83 -29.99 -4.82 7.82
N LYS A 84 -29.10 -3.89 7.47
CA LYS A 84 -27.74 -3.83 8.01
C LYS A 84 -27.85 -3.36 9.47
N THR A 85 -27.50 -4.24 10.42
CA THR A 85 -27.36 -3.88 11.84
C THR A 85 -25.96 -4.21 12.32
N ASP A 86 -25.43 -3.43 13.24
CA ASP A 86 -24.09 -3.64 13.83
C ASP A 86 -24.01 -4.99 14.57
N GLY A 87 -25.14 -5.48 15.10
CA GLY A 87 -25.23 -6.80 15.75
C GLY A 87 -24.98 -7.96 14.79
N ILE A 88 -25.50 -7.92 13.54
CA ILE A 88 -25.25 -8.95 12.54
C ILE A 88 -23.76 -8.99 12.14
N ASP A 89 -23.13 -7.84 11.99
CA ASP A 89 -21.70 -7.75 11.65
C ASP A 89 -20.86 -8.29 12.84
N ALA A 90 -21.25 -8.01 14.10
CA ALA A 90 -20.61 -8.54 15.31
C ALA A 90 -20.74 -10.06 15.43
N GLU A 91 -21.94 -10.61 15.21
CA GLU A 91 -22.16 -12.06 15.21
C GLU A 91 -21.34 -12.78 14.14
N HIS A 92 -21.28 -12.22 12.93
CA HIS A 92 -20.43 -12.75 11.86
C HIS A 92 -18.95 -12.75 12.24
N ALA A 93 -18.48 -11.70 12.93
CA ALA A 93 -17.09 -11.63 13.39
C ALA A 93 -16.80 -12.72 14.44
N ALA A 94 -17.69 -12.92 15.42
CA ALA A 94 -17.55 -13.95 16.43
C ALA A 94 -17.53 -15.36 15.80
N ARG A 95 -18.48 -15.67 14.91
CA ARG A 95 -18.54 -16.97 14.18
C ARG A 95 -17.30 -17.20 13.30
N ALA A 96 -16.76 -16.15 12.69
CA ALA A 96 -15.55 -16.26 11.87
C ALA A 96 -14.34 -16.66 12.73
N VAL A 97 -14.20 -16.08 13.91
CA VAL A 97 -13.12 -16.44 14.85
C VAL A 97 -13.28 -17.85 15.37
N ALA A 98 -14.47 -18.25 15.78
CA ALA A 98 -14.79 -19.64 16.18
C ALA A 98 -14.43 -20.65 15.08
N ALA A 99 -14.56 -20.26 13.80
CA ALA A 99 -14.15 -21.06 12.64
C ALA A 99 -12.66 -20.94 12.28
N GLY A 100 -11.80 -20.35 13.12
CA GLY A 100 -10.37 -20.18 12.88
C GLY A 100 -10.01 -19.21 11.76
N LYS A 101 -10.92 -18.33 11.34
CA LYS A 101 -10.71 -17.39 10.22
C LYS A 101 -10.15 -16.02 10.65
N GLY A 102 -9.92 -15.79 11.94
CA GLY A 102 -9.37 -14.57 12.47
C GLY A 102 -7.90 -14.35 12.11
N ILE A 103 -7.46 -13.09 12.10
CA ILE A 103 -6.07 -12.68 11.90
C ILE A 103 -5.67 -11.87 13.13
N VAL A 104 -4.45 -12.07 13.63
CA VAL A 104 -3.92 -11.22 14.72
C VAL A 104 -3.99 -9.76 14.28
N PRO A 105 -4.55 -8.84 15.07
CA PRO A 105 -4.62 -7.43 14.73
C PRO A 105 -3.22 -6.80 14.64
N LYS A 106 -3.12 -5.62 14.04
CA LYS A 106 -1.90 -4.82 14.11
C LYS A 106 -1.70 -4.29 15.52
N SER A 107 -0.46 -4.02 15.92
CA SER A 107 -0.15 -3.50 17.25
C SER A 107 -0.66 -2.07 17.49
N HIS A 108 -0.87 -1.29 16.43
CA HIS A 108 -1.35 0.11 16.41
C HIS A 108 -0.46 1.15 17.11
N ASN A 109 0.70 0.80 17.62
CA ASN A 109 1.60 1.69 18.36
C ASN A 109 3.03 1.66 17.84
N GLY A 110 3.28 0.96 16.74
CA GLY A 110 4.58 0.86 16.10
C GLY A 110 4.82 1.84 14.94
N TRP A 111 5.95 1.67 14.29
CA TRP A 111 6.36 2.49 13.12
C TRP A 111 5.39 2.40 11.94
N VAL A 112 4.66 1.30 11.82
CA VAL A 112 3.67 1.06 10.77
C VAL A 112 2.49 2.03 10.88
N GLU A 113 2.11 2.44 12.08
CA GLU A 113 1.03 3.41 12.27
C GLU A 113 1.45 4.82 11.80
N GLY A 114 2.69 5.25 12.12
CA GLY A 114 3.25 6.48 11.56
C GLY A 114 3.31 6.44 10.03
N LEU A 115 3.72 5.31 9.46
CA LEU A 115 3.75 5.12 8.01
C LEU A 115 2.34 5.18 7.39
N ARG A 116 1.33 4.63 8.08
CA ARG A 116 -0.08 4.72 7.67
C ARG A 116 -0.58 6.16 7.66
N ALA A 117 -0.30 6.93 8.71
CA ALA A 117 -0.69 8.33 8.79
C ALA A 117 -0.09 9.16 7.65
N LEU A 118 1.21 9.02 7.37
CA LEU A 118 1.89 9.67 6.25
C LEU A 118 1.30 9.25 4.89
N THR A 119 0.90 7.97 4.75
CA THR A 119 0.31 7.47 3.51
C THR A 119 -1.08 8.04 3.29
N VAL A 120 -1.89 8.17 4.33
CA VAL A 120 -3.22 8.81 4.26
C VAL A 120 -3.07 10.30 3.91
N ALA A 121 -2.20 11.04 4.61
CA ALA A 121 -1.95 12.45 4.32
C ALA A 121 -1.52 12.65 2.87
N ARG A 122 -0.52 11.90 2.40
CA ARG A 122 -0.08 11.98 0.99
C ARG A 122 -1.20 11.65 0.00
N SER A 123 -2.06 10.69 0.30
CA SER A 123 -3.15 10.32 -0.61
C SER A 123 -4.19 11.43 -0.75
N ILE A 124 -4.45 12.20 0.31
CA ILE A 124 -5.31 13.39 0.26
C ILE A 124 -4.71 14.40 -0.73
N HIS A 125 -3.43 14.73 -0.62
CA HIS A 125 -2.75 15.66 -1.52
C HIS A 125 -2.83 15.20 -2.98
N VAL A 126 -2.49 13.95 -3.27
CA VAL A 126 -2.52 13.38 -4.62
C VAL A 126 -3.94 13.37 -5.22
N ASN A 127 -4.96 13.06 -4.42
CA ASN A 127 -6.34 13.10 -4.87
C ASN A 127 -6.79 14.54 -5.16
N THR A 128 -6.42 15.49 -4.30
CA THR A 128 -6.71 16.92 -4.51
C THR A 128 -6.00 17.45 -5.76
N MET A 129 -4.73 17.10 -5.98
CA MET A 129 -4.00 17.43 -7.20
C MET A 129 -4.74 16.94 -8.45
N THR A 130 -5.25 15.70 -8.42
CA THR A 130 -6.02 15.14 -9.54
C THR A 130 -7.30 15.95 -9.79
N SER A 131 -8.02 16.34 -8.74
CA SER A 131 -9.22 17.17 -8.84
C SER A 131 -8.89 18.56 -9.42
N VAL A 132 -7.80 19.17 -8.96
CA VAL A 132 -7.31 20.46 -9.47
C VAL A 132 -6.94 20.37 -10.95
N SER A 133 -6.17 19.35 -11.34
CA SER A 133 -5.79 19.12 -12.74
C SER A 133 -7.02 18.95 -13.65
N ASN A 134 -8.02 18.20 -13.18
CA ASN A 134 -9.27 18.04 -13.93
C ASN A 134 -10.02 19.39 -14.07
N ALA A 135 -10.11 20.19 -13.01
CA ALA A 135 -10.73 21.51 -13.06
C ALA A 135 -10.01 22.46 -14.04
N ILE A 136 -8.67 22.49 -14.00
CA ILE A 136 -7.85 23.23 -14.97
C ILE A 136 -8.14 22.73 -16.40
N GLY A 137 -8.21 21.41 -16.58
CA GLY A 137 -8.54 20.81 -17.88
C GLY A 137 -9.89 21.27 -18.43
N TYR A 138 -10.94 21.32 -17.59
CA TYR A 138 -12.26 21.81 -17.97
C TYR A 138 -12.24 23.31 -18.35
N LEU A 139 -11.56 24.13 -17.56
CA LEU A 139 -11.42 25.56 -17.87
C LEU A 139 -10.66 25.79 -19.19
N LEU A 140 -9.65 24.99 -19.49
CA LEU A 140 -8.92 25.05 -20.75
C LEU A 140 -9.75 24.62 -21.96
N VAL A 141 -10.74 23.75 -21.81
CA VAL A 141 -11.64 23.35 -22.91
C VAL A 141 -12.47 24.54 -23.41
N SER A 142 -12.98 25.36 -22.49
CA SER A 142 -13.81 26.54 -22.79
C SER A 142 -13.00 27.83 -22.97
N ALA A 143 -11.68 27.78 -22.85
CA ALA A 143 -10.80 28.94 -22.94
C ALA A 143 -10.72 29.49 -24.38
N PRO A 144 -10.44 30.80 -24.56
CA PRO A 144 -10.12 31.38 -25.85
C PRO A 144 -9.00 30.62 -26.57
N GLU A 145 -9.05 30.58 -27.92
CA GLU A 145 -8.15 29.76 -28.76
C GLU A 145 -6.66 30.01 -28.44
N ARG A 146 -6.28 31.27 -28.19
CA ARG A 146 -4.90 31.64 -27.83
C ARG A 146 -4.41 30.96 -26.56
N VAL A 147 -5.24 30.92 -25.51
CA VAL A 147 -4.93 30.24 -24.24
C VAL A 147 -4.90 28.72 -24.43
N ARG A 148 -5.89 28.21 -25.15
CA ARG A 148 -6.01 26.77 -25.43
C ARG A 148 -4.82 26.25 -26.23
N THR A 149 -4.38 26.95 -27.27
CA THR A 149 -3.24 26.57 -28.09
C THR A 149 -1.94 26.56 -27.29
N LYS A 150 -1.77 27.48 -26.33
CA LYS A 150 -0.57 27.58 -25.49
C LYS A 150 -0.45 26.43 -24.46
N TYR A 151 -1.55 25.99 -23.86
CA TYR A 151 -1.52 25.07 -22.73
C TYR A 151 -2.05 23.66 -23.03
N ARG A 152 -2.98 23.47 -23.96
CA ARG A 152 -3.57 22.17 -24.33
C ARG A 152 -2.57 21.14 -24.88
N PRO A 153 -1.51 21.51 -25.62
CA PRO A 153 -0.52 20.54 -26.10
C PRO A 153 0.28 19.89 -24.99
N LEU A 154 0.31 20.46 -23.79
CA LEU A 154 1.03 19.92 -22.64
C LEU A 154 0.28 18.72 -22.09
N LYS A 155 0.98 17.61 -21.89
CA LYS A 155 0.42 16.36 -21.35
C LYS A 155 0.81 16.15 -19.89
N GLY A 156 -0.03 15.45 -19.16
CA GLY A 156 0.20 15.11 -17.76
C GLY A 156 0.21 16.34 -16.87
N VAL A 157 1.21 16.48 -16.01
CA VAL A 157 1.38 17.62 -15.07
C VAL A 157 1.98 18.88 -15.69
N GLY A 158 2.25 18.86 -17.00
CA GLY A 158 2.86 19.99 -17.71
C GLY A 158 2.03 21.27 -17.67
N PRO A 159 0.69 21.24 -17.92
CA PRO A 159 -0.16 22.42 -17.84
C PRO A 159 -0.13 23.06 -16.45
N ASP A 160 -0.27 22.24 -15.39
CA ASP A 160 -0.37 22.72 -14.01
C ASP A 160 0.91 23.46 -13.61
N ARG A 161 2.08 22.89 -13.88
CA ARG A 161 3.39 23.53 -13.60
C ARG A 161 3.59 24.82 -14.38
N LYS A 162 3.29 24.80 -15.68
CA LYS A 162 3.48 25.98 -16.56
C LYS A 162 2.53 27.13 -16.19
N LEU A 163 1.28 26.82 -15.88
CA LEU A 163 0.29 27.80 -15.42
C LEU A 163 0.66 28.40 -14.05
N GLY A 164 1.14 27.59 -13.12
CA GLY A 164 1.55 28.05 -11.79
C GLY A 164 2.71 29.02 -11.80
N SER A 165 3.64 28.88 -12.76
CA SER A 165 4.81 29.74 -12.93
C SER A 165 4.60 30.88 -13.92
N CYS A 166 3.50 30.91 -14.71
CA CYS A 166 3.29 31.96 -15.69
C CYS A 166 3.05 33.32 -15.04
N ARG A 167 3.50 34.39 -15.71
CA ARG A 167 3.07 35.77 -15.42
C ARG A 167 1.84 36.04 -16.29
N PRO A 168 0.69 36.44 -15.72
CA PRO A 168 -0.44 36.91 -16.52
C PRO A 168 0.00 38.20 -17.20
N ASP A 169 -0.16 38.31 -18.51
CA ASP A 169 0.05 39.56 -19.20
C ASP A 169 -1.05 40.54 -18.72
N ALA A 170 -0.66 41.66 -18.14
CA ALA A 170 -1.58 42.66 -17.58
C ALA A 170 -2.46 43.34 -18.64
N GLU A 171 -2.11 43.17 -19.93
CA GLU A 171 -2.75 43.85 -21.05
C GLU A 171 -3.65 42.95 -21.92
N ASP A 172 -3.96 41.72 -21.47
CA ASP A 172 -4.77 40.80 -22.29
C ASP A 172 -6.27 40.99 -22.02
N ASP A 173 -6.83 42.11 -22.46
CA ASP A 173 -8.27 42.42 -22.39
C ASP A 173 -9.16 41.41 -23.11
N VAL A 174 -8.62 40.62 -24.01
CA VAL A 174 -9.36 39.62 -24.80
C VAL A 174 -9.57 38.30 -24.01
N ALA A 175 -8.64 37.95 -23.12
CA ALA A 175 -8.73 36.74 -22.32
C ALA A 175 -9.43 36.97 -20.97
N GLY A 176 -9.62 38.22 -20.56
CA GLY A 176 -10.26 38.58 -19.30
C GLY A 176 -9.56 37.97 -18.06
N PRO A 177 -10.30 37.67 -17.01
CA PRO A 177 -9.76 37.13 -15.77
C PRO A 177 -9.30 35.66 -15.84
N LEU A 178 -9.45 34.99 -17.01
CA LEU A 178 -9.19 33.55 -17.17
C LEU A 178 -7.73 33.12 -16.88
N PRO A 179 -6.68 33.83 -17.35
CA PRO A 179 -5.31 33.45 -17.00
C PRO A 179 -5.02 33.53 -15.51
N ALA A 180 -5.57 34.53 -14.81
CA ALA A 180 -5.45 34.65 -13.35
C ALA A 180 -6.21 33.53 -12.63
N SER A 181 -7.43 33.19 -13.10
CA SER A 181 -8.24 32.11 -12.57
C SER A 181 -7.62 30.73 -12.77
N LEU A 182 -6.88 30.49 -13.85
CA LEU A 182 -6.12 29.25 -14.07
C LEU A 182 -4.86 29.19 -13.20
N LYS A 183 -4.24 30.32 -12.92
CA LYS A 183 -3.00 30.38 -12.13
C LYS A 183 -3.21 30.01 -10.67
N ALA A 184 -4.32 30.44 -10.06
CA ALA A 184 -4.59 30.15 -8.65
C ALA A 184 -4.66 28.62 -8.34
N PRO A 185 -5.51 27.82 -9.02
CA PRO A 185 -5.51 26.37 -8.83
C PRO A 185 -4.18 25.71 -9.21
N ALA A 186 -3.47 26.21 -10.22
CA ALA A 186 -2.15 25.69 -10.60
C ALA A 186 -1.10 25.91 -9.51
N ARG A 187 -1.13 27.02 -8.79
CA ARG A 187 -0.28 27.25 -7.60
C ARG A 187 -0.64 26.31 -6.45
N THR A 188 -1.91 26.08 -6.22
CA THR A 188 -2.38 25.10 -5.24
C THR A 188 -1.85 23.70 -5.58
N TRP A 189 -1.89 23.33 -6.87
CA TRP A 189 -1.34 22.07 -7.34
C TRP A 189 0.17 21.95 -7.04
N LEU A 190 0.95 23.01 -7.29
CA LEU A 190 2.41 23.01 -7.03
C LEU A 190 2.72 22.85 -5.53
N ALA A 191 2.00 23.55 -4.67
CA ALA A 191 2.17 23.42 -3.21
C ALA A 191 1.84 21.99 -2.73
N LEU A 192 0.79 21.38 -3.29
CA LEU A 192 0.41 20.00 -2.97
C LEU A 192 1.44 18.97 -3.50
N ASP A 193 2.04 19.22 -4.67
CA ASP A 193 3.09 18.36 -5.25
C ASP A 193 4.36 18.37 -4.36
N GLU A 194 4.78 19.55 -3.92
CA GLU A 194 5.89 19.70 -2.98
C GLU A 194 5.64 18.99 -1.67
N GLU A 195 4.47 19.18 -1.07
CA GLU A 195 4.10 18.54 0.19
C GLU A 195 3.98 17.01 0.04
N ALA A 196 3.39 16.52 -1.06
CA ALA A 196 3.33 15.09 -1.36
C ALA A 196 4.73 14.49 -1.49
N GLY A 197 5.69 15.23 -2.07
CA GLY A 197 7.10 14.85 -2.15
C GLY A 197 7.77 14.78 -0.77
N ARG A 198 7.52 15.77 0.11
CA ARG A 198 8.02 15.77 1.49
C ARG A 198 7.53 14.55 2.29
N LEU A 199 6.23 14.26 2.19
CA LEU A 199 5.62 13.09 2.84
C LEU A 199 6.17 11.77 2.29
N GLU A 200 6.43 11.69 0.98
CA GLU A 200 7.06 10.51 0.38
C GLU A 200 8.49 10.31 0.87
N GLY A 201 9.28 11.39 0.99
CA GLY A 201 10.62 11.34 1.59
C GLY A 201 10.59 10.88 3.05
N ALA A 202 9.61 11.33 3.85
CA ALA A 202 9.45 10.87 5.22
C ALA A 202 9.12 9.37 5.29
N LYS A 203 8.25 8.87 4.42
CA LYS A 203 7.95 7.43 4.30
C LYS A 203 9.17 6.63 3.88
N HIS A 204 9.96 7.15 2.95
CA HIS A 204 11.19 6.49 2.49
C HIS A 204 12.14 6.26 3.65
N ARG A 205 12.43 7.30 4.45
CA ARG A 205 13.29 7.17 5.65
C ARG A 205 12.81 6.12 6.64
N ILE A 206 11.50 6.05 6.89
CA ILE A 206 10.93 5.02 7.80
C ILE A 206 11.15 3.61 7.23
N ILE A 207 10.87 3.40 5.95
CA ILE A 207 11.04 2.08 5.31
C ILE A 207 12.51 1.70 5.26
N GLU A 208 13.38 2.63 4.93
CA GLU A 208 14.83 2.43 4.91
C GLU A 208 15.38 2.02 6.28
N ALA A 209 14.87 2.63 7.36
CA ALA A 209 15.27 2.30 8.72
C ALA A 209 14.68 0.98 9.25
N LYS A 210 13.46 0.61 8.83
CA LYS A 210 12.70 -0.51 9.44
C LYS A 210 12.52 -1.73 8.55
N ALA A 211 12.52 -1.55 7.24
CA ALA A 211 12.30 -2.62 6.26
C ALA A 211 13.01 -2.33 4.91
N PRO A 212 14.33 -2.06 4.91
CA PRO A 212 15.07 -1.70 3.70
C PRO A 212 15.03 -2.78 2.61
N THR A 213 14.86 -4.04 2.98
CA THR A 213 14.75 -5.15 2.03
C THR A 213 13.55 -5.00 1.08
N LEU A 214 12.48 -4.29 1.47
CA LEU A 214 11.35 -4.01 0.58
C LEU A 214 11.76 -3.13 -0.60
N LEU A 215 12.67 -2.19 -0.39
CA LEU A 215 13.19 -1.31 -1.45
C LEU A 215 14.08 -2.07 -2.43
N GLN A 216 14.64 -3.23 -2.03
CA GLN A 216 15.42 -4.11 -2.89
C GLN A 216 14.56 -5.05 -3.75
N VAL A 217 13.25 -5.10 -3.54
CA VAL A 217 12.32 -5.84 -4.40
C VAL A 217 12.17 -5.10 -5.72
N LYS A 218 12.57 -5.72 -6.84
CA LYS A 218 12.51 -5.09 -8.17
C LYS A 218 11.11 -4.54 -8.48
N GLY A 219 11.04 -3.27 -8.81
CA GLY A 219 9.78 -2.56 -9.10
C GLY A 219 9.00 -2.11 -7.86
N CYS A 220 9.52 -2.31 -6.66
CA CYS A 220 8.91 -1.86 -5.42
C CYS A 220 9.53 -0.51 -4.99
N GLY A 221 8.87 0.59 -5.32
CA GLY A 221 9.23 1.92 -4.82
C GLY A 221 8.59 2.19 -3.45
N THR A 222 8.95 3.34 -2.86
CA THR A 222 8.51 3.79 -1.53
C THR A 222 7.01 3.64 -1.27
N VAL A 223 6.18 4.04 -2.24
CA VAL A 223 4.71 3.97 -2.11
C VAL A 223 4.24 2.52 -1.99
N SER A 224 4.74 1.63 -2.85
CA SER A 224 4.37 0.21 -2.82
C SER A 224 4.90 -0.48 -1.56
N ALA A 225 6.13 -0.19 -1.15
CA ALA A 225 6.73 -0.71 0.07
C ALA A 225 5.93 -0.30 1.31
N ALA A 226 5.52 0.99 1.39
CA ALA A 226 4.68 1.49 2.47
C ALA A 226 3.35 0.74 2.57
N GLU A 227 2.62 0.60 1.46
CA GLU A 227 1.33 -0.10 1.44
C GLU A 227 1.45 -1.58 1.85
N LEU A 228 2.52 -2.25 1.43
CA LEU A 228 2.77 -3.66 1.77
C LEU A 228 3.17 -3.82 3.25
N ALA A 229 4.00 -2.92 3.78
CA ALA A 229 4.35 -2.89 5.20
C ALA A 229 3.12 -2.60 6.07
N ILE A 230 2.28 -1.62 5.68
CA ILE A 230 1.04 -1.30 6.38
C ILE A 230 0.07 -2.50 6.36
N ALA A 231 0.00 -3.24 5.25
CA ALA A 231 -0.85 -4.42 5.18
C ALA A 231 -0.35 -5.58 6.05
N ALA A 232 0.96 -5.76 6.10
CA ALA A 232 1.62 -6.77 6.94
C ALA A 232 1.46 -6.49 8.44
N GLY A 233 1.60 -5.22 8.84
CA GLY A 233 1.70 -4.84 10.25
C GLY A 233 3.14 -4.95 10.75
N ASP A 234 3.34 -4.58 12.01
CA ASP A 234 4.63 -4.58 12.70
C ASP A 234 4.82 -5.79 13.65
N ASN A 235 3.81 -6.63 13.76
CA ASN A 235 3.83 -7.84 14.55
C ASN A 235 3.94 -9.11 13.67
N PRO A 236 4.97 -9.95 13.86
CA PRO A 236 5.25 -11.13 13.03
C PRO A 236 4.12 -12.18 13.03
N GLU A 237 3.37 -12.26 14.12
CA GLU A 237 2.28 -13.23 14.34
C GLU A 237 1.12 -13.00 13.37
N ARG A 238 0.97 -11.76 12.86
CA ARG A 238 -0.08 -11.41 11.92
C ARG A 238 0.07 -12.13 10.58
N ILE A 239 1.30 -12.36 10.14
CA ILE A 239 1.61 -13.01 8.86
C ILE A 239 2.47 -14.28 9.06
N PRO A 240 1.94 -15.32 9.74
CA PRO A 240 2.70 -16.53 10.07
C PRO A 240 3.13 -17.33 8.84
N SER A 241 2.45 -17.16 7.70
CA SER A 241 2.73 -17.88 6.46
C SER A 241 2.56 -17.00 5.22
N GLU A 242 3.22 -17.41 4.14
CA GLU A 242 3.10 -16.80 2.81
C GLU A 242 1.65 -16.83 2.29
N ALA A 243 0.94 -17.92 2.54
CA ALA A 243 -0.46 -18.07 2.15
C ALA A 243 -1.36 -17.05 2.87
N ARG A 244 -1.08 -16.80 4.17
CA ARG A 244 -1.80 -15.78 4.95
C ARG A 244 -1.52 -14.37 4.41
N PHE A 245 -0.27 -14.03 4.13
CA PHE A 245 0.08 -12.74 3.53
C PHE A 245 -0.59 -12.55 2.16
N ALA A 246 -0.57 -13.57 1.29
CA ALA A 246 -1.25 -13.53 0.01
C ALA A 246 -2.77 -13.36 0.14
N SER A 247 -3.38 -13.95 1.17
CA SER A 247 -4.79 -13.76 1.48
C SER A 247 -5.08 -12.32 1.91
N ILE A 248 -4.26 -11.75 2.80
CA ILE A 248 -4.34 -10.33 3.21
C ILE A 248 -4.22 -9.42 1.99
N CYS A 249 -3.29 -9.68 1.08
CA CYS A 249 -3.13 -8.90 -0.15
C CYS A 249 -4.20 -9.16 -1.23
N GLY A 250 -5.13 -10.09 -1.00
CA GLY A 250 -6.17 -10.43 -1.96
C GLY A 250 -5.65 -11.09 -3.25
N VAL A 251 -4.48 -11.75 -3.19
CA VAL A 251 -3.87 -12.47 -4.33
C VAL A 251 -3.84 -13.99 -4.15
N PHE A 252 -4.37 -14.50 -3.04
CA PHE A 252 -4.55 -15.91 -2.84
C PHE A 252 -5.64 -16.45 -3.77
N PRO A 253 -5.39 -17.51 -4.56
CA PRO A 253 -6.39 -18.09 -5.44
C PRO A 253 -7.49 -18.80 -4.62
N ILE A 254 -8.75 -18.50 -4.91
CA ILE A 254 -9.88 -19.21 -4.30
C ILE A 254 -10.34 -20.29 -5.27
N PRO A 255 -10.31 -21.57 -4.89
CA PRO A 255 -10.84 -22.65 -5.73
C PRO A 255 -12.30 -22.37 -6.12
N ALA A 256 -12.63 -22.62 -7.35
CA ALA A 256 -13.98 -22.44 -7.91
C ALA A 256 -14.24 -23.59 -8.92
N SER A 257 -13.79 -24.77 -8.57
CA SER A 257 -13.92 -25.97 -9.39
C SER A 257 -15.33 -26.56 -9.25
N SER A 258 -15.86 -27.07 -10.33
CA SER A 258 -17.08 -27.87 -10.37
C SER A 258 -16.91 -28.98 -11.38
N GLY A 259 -17.07 -30.24 -10.97
CA GLY A 259 -16.95 -31.41 -11.84
C GLY A 259 -15.59 -31.44 -12.56
N LYS A 260 -15.60 -31.49 -13.88
CA LYS A 260 -14.40 -31.61 -14.74
C LYS A 260 -13.59 -30.31 -14.91
N THR A 261 -14.03 -29.18 -14.31
CA THR A 261 -13.40 -27.87 -14.53
C THR A 261 -12.66 -27.41 -13.29
N ASP A 262 -11.32 -27.31 -13.35
CA ASP A 262 -10.50 -26.72 -12.29
C ASP A 262 -10.28 -25.22 -12.59
N ARG A 263 -10.94 -24.37 -11.83
CA ARG A 263 -10.85 -22.92 -11.96
C ARG A 263 -10.59 -22.24 -10.62
N HIS A 264 -9.97 -21.08 -10.69
CA HIS A 264 -9.72 -20.25 -9.53
C HIS A 264 -10.33 -18.85 -9.73
N ARG A 265 -11.09 -18.40 -8.74
CA ARG A 265 -11.64 -17.03 -8.72
C ARG A 265 -10.75 -16.07 -7.92
N PRO A 266 -10.79 -14.76 -8.23
CA PRO A 266 -10.03 -13.77 -7.45
C PRO A 266 -10.58 -13.63 -6.04
N ASN A 267 -9.66 -13.48 -5.07
CA ASN A 267 -10.02 -13.09 -3.72
C ASN A 267 -10.33 -11.57 -3.69
N ARG A 268 -11.59 -11.21 -3.45
CA ARG A 268 -12.03 -9.82 -3.33
C ARG A 268 -12.05 -9.29 -1.89
N GLY A 269 -11.79 -10.15 -0.90
CA GLY A 269 -11.85 -9.82 0.52
C GLY A 269 -10.54 -9.28 1.11
N GLY A 270 -9.46 -9.20 0.33
CA GLY A 270 -8.16 -8.71 0.81
C GLY A 270 -8.01 -7.19 0.81
N ASN A 271 -6.90 -6.71 1.36
CA ASN A 271 -6.53 -5.30 1.38
C ASN A 271 -6.33 -4.77 -0.04
N ARG A 272 -7.14 -3.78 -0.45
CA ARG A 272 -7.13 -3.22 -1.81
C ARG A 272 -5.85 -2.45 -2.12
N GLN A 273 -5.26 -1.76 -1.14
CA GLN A 273 -4.04 -0.96 -1.33
C GLN A 273 -2.84 -1.89 -1.51
N ALA A 274 -2.72 -2.95 -0.70
CA ALA A 274 -1.70 -3.97 -0.90
C ALA A 274 -1.84 -4.68 -2.26
N ASN A 275 -3.08 -4.99 -2.69
CA ASN A 275 -3.33 -5.54 -4.01
C ASN A 275 -2.92 -4.60 -5.14
N LYS A 276 -3.19 -3.29 -4.99
CA LYS A 276 -2.76 -2.23 -5.91
C LYS A 276 -1.23 -2.13 -5.93
N ALA A 277 -0.57 -2.17 -4.77
CA ALA A 277 0.89 -2.12 -4.68
C ALA A 277 1.53 -3.29 -5.44
N LEU A 278 1.07 -4.53 -5.22
CA LEU A 278 1.53 -5.71 -5.99
C LEU A 278 1.27 -5.57 -7.49
N HIS A 279 0.17 -4.94 -7.88
CA HIS A 279 -0.12 -4.67 -9.29
C HIS A 279 0.85 -3.66 -9.89
N MET A 280 1.16 -2.58 -9.17
CA MET A 280 2.12 -1.56 -9.63
C MET A 280 3.53 -2.13 -9.76
N ILE A 281 3.97 -2.99 -8.83
CA ILE A 281 5.23 -3.72 -8.94
C ILE A 281 5.22 -4.60 -10.21
N ALA A 282 4.14 -5.34 -10.47
CA ALA A 282 4.02 -6.17 -11.66
C ALA A 282 4.08 -5.33 -12.95
N VAL A 283 3.40 -4.19 -13.00
CA VAL A 283 3.43 -3.25 -14.14
C VAL A 283 4.85 -2.70 -14.35
N SER A 284 5.52 -2.28 -13.28
CA SER A 284 6.90 -1.78 -13.37
C SER A 284 7.85 -2.86 -13.91
N ARG A 285 7.68 -4.12 -13.53
CA ARG A 285 8.48 -5.24 -14.02
C ARG A 285 8.23 -5.57 -15.51
N MET A 286 7.05 -5.26 -16.03
CA MET A 286 6.75 -5.48 -17.46
C MET A 286 7.66 -4.67 -18.39
N SER A 287 8.11 -3.49 -17.98
CA SER A 287 9.01 -2.62 -18.76
C SER A 287 10.47 -2.73 -18.35
N GLY A 288 10.75 -3.14 -17.11
CA GLY A 288 12.10 -3.09 -16.52
C GLY A 288 12.72 -4.44 -16.17
N ASP A 289 12.07 -5.58 -16.48
CA ASP A 289 12.58 -6.92 -16.16
C ASP A 289 12.34 -7.89 -17.33
N GLY A 290 13.40 -8.30 -18.01
CA GLY A 290 13.30 -9.22 -19.16
C GLY A 290 12.62 -10.56 -18.86
N ARG A 291 12.67 -11.04 -17.62
CA ARG A 291 12.02 -12.31 -17.19
C ARG A 291 10.50 -12.19 -17.11
N THR A 292 10.00 -10.99 -16.79
CA THR A 292 8.55 -10.78 -16.59
C THR A 292 7.75 -10.89 -17.90
N PRO A 293 8.13 -10.24 -19.02
CA PRO A 293 7.48 -10.46 -20.31
C PRO A 293 7.52 -11.94 -20.77
N ALA A 294 8.65 -12.61 -20.59
CA ALA A 294 8.79 -14.04 -20.94
C ALA A 294 7.82 -14.91 -20.11
N TYR A 295 7.71 -14.65 -18.79
CA TYR A 295 6.73 -15.33 -17.94
C TYR A 295 5.28 -15.08 -18.40
N MET A 296 4.94 -13.83 -18.75
CA MET A 296 3.61 -13.49 -19.22
C MET A 296 3.28 -14.15 -20.56
N ALA A 297 4.25 -14.23 -21.48
CA ALA A 297 4.12 -14.94 -22.76
C ALA A 297 3.87 -16.45 -22.53
N LYS A 298 4.66 -17.08 -21.65
CA LYS A 298 4.45 -18.49 -21.26
C LYS A 298 3.05 -18.72 -20.69
N ARG A 299 2.57 -17.84 -19.80
CA ARG A 299 1.21 -17.99 -19.24
C ARG A 299 0.11 -17.81 -20.27
N LYS A 300 0.36 -16.99 -21.30
CA LYS A 300 -0.56 -16.86 -22.44
C LYS A 300 -0.57 -18.13 -23.29
N SER A 301 0.57 -18.75 -23.54
CA SER A 301 0.64 -20.06 -24.26
C SER A 301 -0.02 -21.19 -23.46
N ASP A 302 0.00 -21.11 -22.10
CA ASP A 302 -0.76 -22.02 -21.22
C ASP A 302 -2.29 -21.76 -21.25
N GLY A 303 -2.81 -20.95 -22.18
CA GLY A 303 -4.24 -20.65 -22.34
C GLY A 303 -4.80 -19.63 -21.33
N LYS A 304 -3.94 -18.95 -20.54
CA LYS A 304 -4.40 -17.94 -19.57
C LYS A 304 -4.61 -16.58 -20.23
N THR A 305 -5.69 -15.91 -19.83
CA THR A 305 -5.91 -14.51 -20.19
C THR A 305 -4.85 -13.60 -19.56
N LYS A 306 -4.62 -12.41 -20.12
CA LYS A 306 -3.70 -11.40 -19.55
C LYS A 306 -4.02 -11.09 -18.07
N ARG A 307 -5.31 -11.06 -17.71
CA ARG A 307 -5.74 -10.81 -16.31
C ARG A 307 -5.39 -11.96 -15.38
N GLU A 308 -5.49 -13.19 -15.85
CA GLU A 308 -5.11 -14.39 -15.09
C GLU A 308 -3.60 -14.50 -14.93
N ALA A 309 -2.84 -14.29 -16.00
CA ALA A 309 -1.38 -14.25 -15.95
C ALA A 309 -0.88 -13.17 -14.97
N MET A 310 -1.50 -11.97 -14.98
CA MET A 310 -1.18 -10.90 -14.04
C MET A 310 -1.51 -11.30 -12.58
N ARG A 311 -2.59 -12.04 -12.32
CA ARG A 311 -2.89 -12.56 -10.98
C ARG A 311 -1.83 -13.56 -10.52
N CYS A 312 -1.41 -14.45 -11.38
CA CYS A 312 -0.32 -15.37 -11.09
C CYS A 312 0.98 -14.64 -10.78
N LEU A 313 1.35 -13.64 -11.59
CA LEU A 313 2.54 -12.82 -11.36
C LEU A 313 2.47 -12.09 -9.99
N LYS A 314 1.35 -11.48 -9.65
CA LYS A 314 1.17 -10.85 -8.33
C LYS A 314 1.34 -11.83 -7.17
N ARG A 315 0.93 -13.10 -7.35
CA ARG A 315 1.13 -14.14 -6.34
C ARG A 315 2.61 -14.46 -6.13
N PHE A 316 3.41 -14.50 -7.21
CA PHE A 316 4.87 -14.64 -7.10
C PHE A 316 5.53 -13.44 -6.42
N ILE A 317 5.12 -12.22 -6.79
CA ILE A 317 5.62 -11.01 -6.15
C ILE A 317 5.27 -11.01 -4.66
N ALA A 318 4.06 -11.43 -4.27
CA ALA A 318 3.67 -11.54 -2.87
C ALA A 318 4.54 -12.52 -2.08
N ARG A 319 4.98 -13.63 -2.70
CA ARG A 319 5.94 -14.58 -2.09
C ARG A 319 7.30 -13.93 -1.84
N GLU A 320 7.81 -13.21 -2.83
CA GLU A 320 9.07 -12.48 -2.71
C GLU A 320 8.99 -11.41 -1.61
N VAL A 321 7.93 -10.61 -1.61
CA VAL A 321 7.67 -9.58 -0.57
C VAL A 321 7.53 -10.21 0.82
N TYR A 322 6.83 -11.33 0.95
CA TYR A 322 6.73 -12.05 2.21
C TYR A 322 8.10 -12.47 2.75
N SER A 323 8.95 -13.00 1.89
CA SER A 323 10.33 -13.37 2.26
C SER A 323 11.13 -12.17 2.75
N THR A 324 10.98 -11.00 2.14
CA THR A 324 11.65 -9.76 2.59
C THR A 324 11.08 -9.25 3.91
N LEU A 325 9.78 -9.32 4.12
CA LEU A 325 9.13 -8.91 5.37
C LEU A 325 9.51 -9.80 6.56
N ARG A 326 9.80 -11.08 6.33
CA ARG A 326 10.30 -12.00 7.38
C ARG A 326 11.76 -11.71 7.78
N HIS A 327 12.51 -11.05 6.91
CA HIS A 327 13.92 -10.68 7.13
C HIS A 327 14.15 -9.22 6.71
N PRO A 328 13.50 -8.25 7.37
CA PRO A 328 13.41 -6.88 6.90
C PRO A 328 14.76 -6.15 6.84
N MET A 329 15.74 -6.61 7.60
CA MET A 329 17.09 -6.02 7.67
C MET A 329 18.14 -6.81 6.88
N ARG A 330 17.80 -7.98 6.33
CA ARG A 330 18.74 -8.82 5.58
C ARG A 330 18.85 -8.34 4.13
N LEU A 331 19.65 -7.32 3.91
CA LEU A 331 19.93 -6.79 2.59
C LEU A 331 20.60 -7.82 1.68
N LYS A 332 20.28 -7.78 0.40
CA LYS A 332 20.90 -8.64 -0.63
C LYS A 332 22.21 -8.04 -1.14
N TYR A 333 22.39 -6.74 -1.00
CA TYR A 333 23.54 -5.93 -1.41
C TYR A 333 23.60 -4.67 -0.55
N ALA A 334 24.75 -4.04 -0.48
CA ALA A 334 25.00 -2.82 0.31
C ALA A 334 24.05 -1.67 -0.12
N ARG A 335 23.76 -0.75 0.79
CA ARG A 335 23.01 0.48 0.50
C ARG A 335 23.82 1.39 -0.41
N GLY A 336 23.15 2.30 -1.08
CA GLY A 336 23.83 3.23 -1.98
C GLY A 336 24.85 4.10 -1.28
N GLU A 337 24.53 4.61 -0.09
CA GLU A 337 25.47 5.37 0.76
C GLU A 337 26.66 4.55 1.23
N GLU A 338 26.46 3.26 1.54
CA GLU A 338 27.53 2.33 1.92
C GLU A 338 28.46 2.07 0.74
N LEU A 339 27.91 1.85 -0.46
CA LEU A 339 28.69 1.70 -1.69
C LEU A 339 29.49 2.98 -2.01
N ALA A 340 28.87 4.16 -1.81
CA ALA A 340 29.57 5.43 -1.97
C ALA A 340 30.71 5.61 -0.96
N ALA A 341 30.51 5.20 0.30
CA ALA A 341 31.54 5.23 1.32
C ALA A 341 32.70 4.27 0.98
N MET A 342 32.38 3.02 0.61
CA MET A 342 33.39 2.02 0.18
C MET A 342 34.19 2.52 -1.02
N ARG A 343 33.53 3.07 -2.03
CA ARG A 343 34.21 3.66 -3.19
C ARG A 343 35.17 4.77 -2.79
N LYS A 344 34.73 5.69 -1.93
CA LYS A 344 35.54 6.82 -1.46
C LYS A 344 36.73 6.34 -0.63
N SER A 345 36.57 5.33 0.24
CA SER A 345 37.67 4.76 1.04
C SER A 345 38.74 4.11 0.15
N LEU A 346 38.36 3.59 -1.01
CA LEU A 346 39.27 3.06 -2.01
C LEU A 346 39.88 4.14 -2.93
N GLY A 347 39.54 5.42 -2.74
CA GLY A 347 40.02 6.51 -3.57
C GLY A 347 39.51 6.49 -5.01
N LEU A 348 38.45 5.72 -5.31
CA LEU A 348 37.92 5.53 -6.66
C LEU A 348 36.85 6.58 -7.00
N THR A 349 36.86 7.03 -8.25
CA THR A 349 35.78 7.89 -8.78
C THR A 349 34.67 7.05 -9.38
N GLN A 350 33.43 7.58 -9.40
CA GLN A 350 32.30 6.93 -10.09
C GLN A 350 32.62 6.65 -11.56
N GLN A 351 33.35 7.57 -12.22
CA GLN A 351 33.68 7.46 -13.62
C GLN A 351 34.66 6.32 -13.92
N GLN A 352 35.62 6.06 -13.03
CA GLN A 352 36.55 4.92 -13.15
C GLN A 352 35.78 3.61 -13.08
N ILE A 353 34.94 3.44 -12.06
CA ILE A 353 34.16 2.22 -11.88
C ILE A 353 33.15 2.03 -13.01
N ALA A 354 32.51 3.10 -13.46
CA ALA A 354 31.58 3.05 -14.59
C ALA A 354 32.23 2.50 -15.86
N ARG A 355 33.50 2.89 -16.14
CA ARG A 355 34.27 2.35 -17.25
C ARG A 355 34.60 0.88 -17.06
N GLU A 356 35.02 0.46 -15.88
CA GLU A 356 35.38 -0.94 -15.59
C GLU A 356 34.16 -1.87 -15.66
N LEU A 357 32.98 -1.40 -15.19
CA LEU A 357 31.74 -2.16 -15.24
C LEU A 357 31.00 -2.04 -16.59
N GLY A 358 31.49 -1.22 -17.53
CA GLY A 358 30.83 -1.00 -18.82
C GLY A 358 29.46 -0.35 -18.72
N VAL A 359 29.23 0.48 -17.69
CA VAL A 359 27.92 1.12 -17.42
C VAL A 359 28.03 2.65 -17.48
N PRO A 360 26.97 3.37 -17.87
CA PRO A 360 26.96 4.84 -17.80
C PRO A 360 27.15 5.34 -16.37
N ASN A 361 27.99 6.39 -16.17
CA ASN A 361 28.26 6.99 -14.85
C ASN A 361 26.98 7.43 -14.11
N VAL A 362 25.98 7.91 -14.83
CA VAL A 362 24.67 8.26 -14.28
C VAL A 362 24.03 7.09 -13.51
N ARG A 363 24.28 5.84 -13.95
CA ARG A 363 23.72 4.64 -13.30
C ARG A 363 24.34 4.38 -11.93
N LEU A 364 25.63 4.60 -11.78
CA LEU A 364 26.29 4.50 -10.47
C LEU A 364 25.82 5.61 -9.53
N SER A 365 25.67 6.84 -10.04
CA SER A 365 25.12 7.94 -9.27
C SER A 365 23.67 7.68 -8.80
N GLU A 366 22.84 7.09 -9.65
CA GLU A 366 21.47 6.67 -9.28
C GLU A 366 21.47 5.58 -8.18
N ILE A 367 22.42 4.65 -8.25
CA ILE A 367 22.57 3.57 -7.27
C ILE A 367 23.06 4.14 -5.93
N GLU A 368 24.09 4.98 -5.91
CA GLU A 368 24.62 5.58 -4.69
C GLU A 368 23.61 6.50 -3.98
N ARG A 369 22.68 7.08 -4.72
CA ARG A 369 21.58 7.89 -4.17
C ARG A 369 20.30 7.10 -3.86
N ASP A 370 20.33 5.78 -4.06
CA ASP A 370 19.16 4.89 -3.92
C ASP A 370 17.91 5.33 -4.73
N VAL A 371 18.10 6.12 -5.80
CA VAL A 371 17.01 6.63 -6.64
C VAL A 371 16.44 5.53 -7.54
N CYS A 372 17.28 4.57 -7.97
CA CYS A 372 16.86 3.46 -8.80
C CYS A 372 17.59 2.16 -8.39
N PRO A 373 16.86 1.07 -8.15
CA PRO A 373 17.48 -0.14 -7.58
C PRO A 373 18.43 -0.87 -8.52
N ARG A 374 18.31 -0.76 -9.85
CA ARG A 374 19.22 -1.37 -10.86
C ARG A 374 19.96 -2.63 -10.35
N GLU A 375 19.22 -3.62 -9.90
CA GLU A 375 19.69 -4.76 -9.09
C GLU A 375 20.93 -5.45 -9.67
N GLU A 376 21.00 -5.63 -10.99
CA GLU A 376 22.12 -6.30 -11.65
C GLU A 376 23.41 -5.46 -11.55
N ILE A 377 23.34 -4.18 -11.93
CA ILE A 377 24.49 -3.24 -11.86
C ILE A 377 24.92 -3.04 -10.41
N ARG A 378 23.96 -2.95 -9.48
CA ARG A 378 24.24 -2.77 -8.05
C ARG A 378 24.97 -3.96 -7.46
N ARG A 379 24.61 -5.18 -7.82
CA ARG A 379 25.31 -6.41 -7.41
C ARG A 379 26.72 -6.50 -7.98
N GLU A 380 26.90 -6.07 -9.23
CA GLU A 380 28.22 -6.02 -9.84
C GLU A 380 29.09 -4.95 -9.16
N TYR A 381 28.51 -3.81 -8.88
CA TYR A 381 29.17 -2.72 -8.18
C TYR A 381 29.56 -3.12 -6.76
N ASP A 382 28.68 -3.72 -5.98
CA ASP A 382 28.93 -4.24 -4.64
C ASP A 382 30.04 -5.32 -4.66
N ARG A 383 29.97 -6.27 -5.59
CA ARG A 383 31.03 -7.29 -5.79
C ARG A 383 32.38 -6.67 -6.16
N TYR A 384 32.36 -5.70 -7.06
CA TYR A 384 33.56 -5.02 -7.50
C TYR A 384 34.27 -4.30 -6.33
N LEU A 385 33.54 -3.56 -5.52
CA LEU A 385 34.09 -2.86 -4.36
C LEU A 385 34.61 -3.84 -3.31
N ASN A 386 33.84 -4.87 -2.98
CA ASN A 386 34.26 -5.90 -2.02
C ASN A 386 35.50 -6.69 -2.48
N ALA A 387 35.73 -6.83 -3.79
CA ALA A 387 36.91 -7.49 -4.32
C ALA A 387 38.18 -6.62 -4.25
N LYS A 388 38.04 -5.30 -4.05
CA LYS A 388 39.14 -4.34 -3.93
C LYS A 388 39.45 -3.92 -2.48
N MET A 389 38.57 -4.27 -1.54
CA MET A 389 38.82 -4.12 -0.09
C MET A 389 39.66 -5.25 0.44
#